data_223af622c44e41e09641e055e1d1966c
#
_entry.id   223af622c44e41e09641e055e1d1966c
#
_cell.length_a   1.000
_cell.length_b   1.000
_cell.length_c   1.000
_cell.angle_alpha   90.00
_cell.angle_beta   90.00
_cell.angle_gamma   90.00
#
_symmetry.space_group_name_H-M   'P 1'
#
loop_
_entity.id
_entity.type
_entity.pdbx_description
1 polymer ?
#
loop_
_entity_poly.entity_id
_entity_poly.type
_entity_poly.pdbx_seq_one_letter_code
_entity_poly.pdbx_strand_id
1 'polypeptide(L)'
;LAAAMMKAICELQAEQTPRRRHRKPVKVLLPVNLRQMFPSRTLRNFASYVTPEIDPRLGDYTFDEICRVVHYRMGLENDPRMMGAKIATNVASERSPVLRVMPLFIKNAAMRVVFDMVGEIKSCLCLSNLGRVELPEAMAPYVERMDFIIGVPAKAHYNCGVVSWNGTMNV
;
A
#
# COMPACT_ATOMS: atom_id res chain seq x y z
N LEU A 1 9.94 8.02 -5.29
CA LEU A 1 10.32 6.83 -4.53
C LEU A 1 9.59 5.58 -5.04
N ALA A 2 8.23 5.53 -5.08
CA ALA A 2 7.49 4.35 -5.57
C ALA A 2 7.96 3.88 -6.95
N ALA A 3 8.11 4.79 -7.91
CA ALA A 3 8.61 4.46 -9.25
C ALA A 3 10.04 3.88 -9.24
N ALA A 4 10.92 4.43 -8.39
CA ALA A 4 12.28 3.92 -8.24
C ALA A 4 12.30 2.48 -7.70
N MET A 5 11.47 2.20 -6.69
CA MET A 5 11.34 0.85 -6.15
C MET A 5 10.74 -0.13 -7.16
N MET A 6 9.73 0.29 -7.93
CA MET A 6 9.18 -0.52 -9.02
C MET A 6 10.24 -0.83 -10.08
N LYS A 7 11.04 0.15 -10.46
CA LYS A 7 12.15 -0.02 -11.42
C LYS A 7 13.18 -1.02 -10.91
N ALA A 8 13.63 -0.87 -9.67
CA ALA A 8 14.58 -1.79 -9.04
C ALA A 8 14.06 -3.24 -9.01
N ILE A 9 12.76 -3.45 -8.67
CA ILE A 9 12.16 -4.79 -8.71
C ILE A 9 12.10 -5.35 -10.13
N CYS A 10 11.82 -4.53 -11.13
CA CYS A 10 11.85 -4.98 -12.53
C CYS A 10 13.25 -5.42 -12.95
N GLU A 11 14.29 -4.70 -12.54
CA GLU A 11 15.68 -5.03 -12.80
C GLU A 11 16.09 -6.33 -12.10
N LEU A 12 15.77 -6.48 -10.82
CA LEU A 12 15.99 -7.74 -10.09
C LEU A 12 15.27 -8.92 -10.72
N GLN A 13 14.02 -8.74 -11.17
CA GLN A 13 13.31 -9.79 -11.91
C GLN A 13 13.97 -10.10 -13.26
N ALA A 14 14.54 -9.11 -13.92
CA ALA A 14 15.22 -9.31 -15.20
C ALA A 14 16.48 -10.17 -15.03
N GLU A 15 17.23 -9.97 -13.94
CA GLU A 15 18.41 -10.76 -13.58
C GLU A 15 18.04 -12.20 -13.18
N GLN A 16 17.06 -12.34 -12.27
CA GLN A 16 16.65 -13.64 -11.74
C GLN A 16 15.82 -14.47 -12.72
N THR A 17 15.07 -13.82 -13.60
CA THR A 17 14.16 -14.45 -14.56
C THR A 17 14.41 -13.90 -15.98
N PRO A 18 15.40 -14.44 -16.70
CA PRO A 18 15.76 -13.96 -18.04
C PRO A 18 14.61 -14.03 -19.03
N ARG A 19 13.77 -15.08 -18.94
CA ARG A 19 12.61 -15.24 -19.81
C ARG A 19 11.47 -14.31 -19.39
N ARG A 20 11.24 -13.23 -20.14
CA ARG A 20 10.23 -12.19 -19.85
C ARG A 20 8.85 -12.75 -19.54
N ARG A 21 8.38 -13.77 -20.24
CA ARG A 21 7.06 -14.41 -20.02
C ARG A 21 6.86 -15.00 -18.61
N HIS A 22 7.92 -15.28 -17.90
CA HIS A 22 7.87 -15.85 -16.54
C HIS A 22 7.95 -14.78 -15.43
N ARG A 23 8.21 -13.52 -15.81
CA ARG A 23 8.22 -12.41 -14.86
C ARG A 23 6.81 -12.17 -14.33
N LYS A 24 6.73 -11.58 -13.16
CA LYS A 24 5.45 -11.25 -12.50
C LYS A 24 5.17 -9.76 -12.57
N PRO A 25 3.90 -9.34 -12.63
CA PRO A 25 3.54 -7.93 -12.49
C PRO A 25 4.11 -7.34 -11.20
N VAL A 26 4.63 -6.11 -11.30
CA VAL A 26 5.16 -5.37 -10.15
C VAL A 26 4.08 -4.42 -9.65
N LYS A 27 3.65 -4.63 -8.41
CA LYS A 27 2.59 -3.86 -7.74
C LYS A 27 3.14 -3.26 -6.46
N VAL A 28 2.93 -1.98 -6.28
CA VAL A 28 3.28 -1.27 -5.04
C VAL A 28 2.01 -0.89 -4.31
N LEU A 29 1.91 -1.25 -3.04
CA LEU A 29 0.83 -0.82 -2.16
C LEU A 29 1.20 0.51 -1.52
N LEU A 30 0.39 1.52 -1.77
CA LEU A 30 0.53 2.86 -1.23
C LEU A 30 -0.65 3.16 -0.30
N PRO A 31 -0.46 3.15 1.02
CA PRO A 31 -1.51 3.53 1.96
C PRO A 31 -1.93 4.99 1.79
N VAL A 32 -3.23 5.23 1.90
CA VAL A 32 -3.85 6.55 1.78
C VAL A 32 -4.64 6.85 3.05
N ASN A 33 -4.39 8.01 3.64
CA ASN A 33 -5.12 8.47 4.82
C ASN A 33 -6.49 9.01 4.41
N LEU A 34 -7.54 8.25 4.72
CA LEU A 34 -8.92 8.61 4.38
C LEU A 34 -9.45 9.83 5.14
N ARG A 35 -8.82 10.21 6.27
CA ARG A 35 -9.24 11.41 7.03
C ARG A 35 -9.06 12.70 6.25
N GLN A 36 -8.18 12.69 5.25
CA GLN A 36 -8.00 13.85 4.35
C GLN A 36 -9.18 14.00 3.36
N MET A 37 -9.89 12.91 3.06
CA MET A 37 -11.00 12.90 2.11
C MET A 37 -12.36 12.89 2.80
N PHE A 38 -12.46 12.18 3.92
CA PHE A 38 -13.71 11.99 4.65
C PHE A 38 -13.55 12.46 6.09
N PRO A 39 -14.34 13.43 6.54
CA PRO A 39 -14.30 13.89 7.92
C PRO A 39 -14.66 12.75 8.88
N SER A 40 -13.75 12.45 9.80
CA SER A 40 -13.97 11.37 10.78
C SER A 40 -13.29 11.72 12.09
N ARG A 41 -14.00 11.46 13.20
CA ARG A 41 -13.47 11.57 14.58
C ARG A 41 -13.00 10.23 15.15
N THR A 42 -12.97 9.17 14.34
CA THR A 42 -12.54 7.86 14.81
C THR A 42 -11.06 7.86 15.19
N LEU A 43 -10.72 7.25 16.31
CA LEU A 43 -9.33 6.99 16.72
C LEU A 43 -8.79 5.68 16.10
N ARG A 44 -9.67 4.88 15.47
CA ARG A 44 -9.27 3.65 14.78
C ARG A 44 -8.53 3.96 13.48
N ASN A 45 -7.81 2.97 12.97
CA ASN A 45 -7.19 3.06 11.66
C ASN A 45 -8.27 3.36 10.59
N PHE A 46 -8.10 4.49 9.90
CA PHE A 46 -8.98 4.93 8.83
C PHE A 46 -8.14 5.25 7.61
N ALA A 47 -7.66 4.17 6.99
CA ALA A 47 -6.81 4.22 5.81
C ALA A 47 -7.32 3.24 4.74
N SER A 48 -7.03 3.54 3.50
CA SER A 48 -7.19 2.66 2.34
C SER A 48 -5.84 2.53 1.63
N TYR A 49 -5.84 2.00 0.44
CA TYR A 49 -4.62 1.86 -0.35
C TYR A 49 -4.91 2.02 -1.85
N VAL A 50 -3.88 2.45 -2.56
CA VAL A 50 -3.80 2.46 -4.02
C VAL A 50 -2.70 1.49 -4.43
N THR A 51 -2.90 0.78 -5.54
CA THR A 51 -1.95 -0.23 -6.00
C THR A 51 -1.56 -0.01 -7.46
N PRO A 52 -0.69 0.97 -7.77
CA PRO A 52 -0.13 1.10 -9.11
C PRO A 52 0.61 -0.19 -9.50
N GLU A 53 0.43 -0.59 -10.74
CA GLU A 53 0.94 -1.84 -11.29
C GLU A 53 1.57 -1.61 -12.66
N ILE A 54 2.69 -2.29 -12.90
CA ILE A 54 3.30 -2.46 -14.23
C ILE A 54 3.53 -3.93 -14.50
N ASP A 55 3.47 -4.33 -15.76
CA ASP A 55 3.69 -5.72 -16.17
C ASP A 55 4.94 -5.84 -17.04
N PRO A 56 6.08 -6.30 -16.48
CA PRO A 56 7.34 -6.45 -17.22
C PRO A 56 7.28 -7.47 -18.38
N ARG A 57 6.18 -8.23 -18.47
CA ARG A 57 5.97 -9.15 -19.59
C ARG A 57 5.62 -8.42 -20.89
N LEU A 58 5.00 -7.25 -20.77
CA LEU A 58 4.56 -6.42 -21.90
C LEU A 58 5.71 -5.63 -22.53
N GLY A 59 6.79 -5.41 -21.81
CA GLY A 59 7.93 -4.65 -22.29
C GLY A 59 8.84 -4.18 -21.17
N ASP A 60 9.94 -3.52 -21.53
CA ASP A 60 10.78 -2.83 -20.58
C ASP A 60 10.25 -1.40 -20.43
N TYR A 61 10.11 -0.97 -19.19
CA TYR A 61 9.63 0.37 -18.85
C TYR A 61 10.80 1.29 -18.54
N THR A 62 10.78 2.47 -19.12
CA THR A 62 11.65 3.57 -18.70
C THR A 62 11.19 4.10 -17.34
N PHE A 63 12.07 4.79 -16.63
CA PHE A 63 11.73 5.39 -15.34
C PHE A 63 10.58 6.40 -15.47
N ASP A 64 10.57 7.20 -16.54
CA ASP A 64 9.52 8.20 -16.78
C ASP A 64 8.16 7.57 -17.06
N GLU A 65 8.12 6.43 -17.76
CA GLU A 65 6.89 5.67 -17.98
C GLU A 65 6.33 5.13 -16.66
N ILE A 66 7.19 4.59 -15.79
CA ILE A 66 6.78 4.13 -14.47
C ILE A 66 6.25 5.31 -13.64
N CYS A 67 6.93 6.45 -13.65
CA CYS A 67 6.46 7.66 -12.96
C CYS A 67 5.07 8.08 -13.44
N ARG A 68 4.84 8.07 -14.76
CA ARG A 68 3.52 8.39 -15.34
C ARG A 68 2.45 7.39 -14.91
N VAL A 69 2.74 6.09 -14.94
CA VAL A 69 1.79 5.06 -14.48
C VAL A 69 1.42 5.27 -13.02
N VAL A 70 2.41 5.48 -12.16
CA VAL A 70 2.18 5.74 -10.73
C VAL A 70 1.34 7.00 -10.55
N HIS A 71 1.67 8.09 -11.24
CA HIS A 71 0.95 9.36 -11.15
C HIS A 71 -0.52 9.23 -11.56
N TYR A 72 -0.79 8.64 -12.72
CA TYR A 72 -2.16 8.48 -13.22
C TYR A 72 -2.98 7.52 -12.36
N ARG A 73 -2.39 6.41 -11.91
CA ARG A 73 -3.08 5.48 -11.01
C ARG A 73 -3.39 6.11 -9.66
N MET A 74 -2.44 6.85 -9.09
CA MET A 74 -2.68 7.62 -7.87
C MET A 74 -3.81 8.62 -8.05
N GLY A 75 -3.81 9.41 -9.12
CA GLY A 75 -4.87 10.38 -9.39
C GLY A 75 -6.24 9.73 -9.56
N LEU A 76 -6.32 8.62 -10.29
CA LEU A 76 -7.58 7.93 -10.56
C LEU A 76 -8.13 7.22 -9.32
N GLU A 77 -7.30 6.44 -8.64
CA GLU A 77 -7.74 5.62 -7.50
C GLU A 77 -7.89 6.42 -6.20
N ASN A 78 -7.20 7.56 -6.07
CA ASN A 78 -7.29 8.46 -4.93
C ASN A 78 -8.45 9.47 -5.05
N ASP A 79 -9.34 9.28 -6.03
CA ASP A 79 -10.57 10.06 -6.14
C ASP A 79 -11.54 9.71 -5.00
N PRO A 80 -12.15 10.70 -4.32
CA PRO A 80 -13.08 10.45 -3.22
C PRO A 80 -14.27 9.56 -3.59
N ARG A 81 -14.73 9.60 -4.83
CA ARG A 81 -15.84 8.76 -5.31
C ARG A 81 -15.39 7.29 -5.42
N MET A 82 -14.21 7.06 -5.96
CA MET A 82 -13.64 5.71 -6.07
C MET A 82 -13.34 5.13 -4.69
N MET A 83 -12.75 5.92 -3.79
CA MET A 83 -12.51 5.51 -2.41
C MET A 83 -13.82 5.26 -1.65
N GLY A 84 -14.82 6.12 -1.84
CA GLY A 84 -16.16 5.94 -1.28
C GLY A 84 -16.82 4.64 -1.75
N ALA A 85 -16.72 4.30 -3.02
CA ALA A 85 -17.22 3.03 -3.55
C ALA A 85 -16.51 1.82 -2.96
N LYS A 86 -15.17 1.85 -2.81
CA LYS A 86 -14.39 0.80 -2.13
C LYS A 86 -14.85 0.60 -0.68
N ILE A 87 -15.03 1.70 0.06
CA ILE A 87 -15.51 1.65 1.45
C ILE A 87 -16.92 1.08 1.51
N ALA A 88 -17.82 1.56 0.65
CA ALA A 88 -19.21 1.10 0.60
C ALA A 88 -19.29 -0.41 0.31
N THR A 89 -18.48 -0.92 -0.61
CA THR A 89 -18.40 -2.35 -0.94
C THR A 89 -17.93 -3.17 0.27
N ASN A 90 -16.89 -2.71 0.97
CA ASN A 90 -16.39 -3.39 2.16
C ASN A 90 -17.45 -3.43 3.27
N VAL A 91 -18.10 -2.30 3.54
CA VAL A 91 -19.16 -2.19 4.56
C VAL A 91 -20.38 -3.03 4.17
N ALA A 92 -20.76 -3.05 2.90
CA ALA A 92 -21.89 -3.87 2.43
C ALA A 92 -21.59 -5.36 2.61
N SER A 93 -20.36 -5.79 2.35
CA SER A 93 -19.92 -7.17 2.59
C SER A 93 -20.04 -7.54 4.07
N GLU A 94 -19.57 -6.69 4.98
CA GLU A 94 -19.66 -6.94 6.43
C GLU A 94 -21.10 -6.91 6.97
N ARG A 95 -21.98 -6.10 6.37
CA ARG A 95 -23.38 -5.99 6.73
C ARG A 95 -24.26 -7.12 6.17
N SER A 96 -23.71 -7.98 5.33
CA SER A 96 -24.44 -9.12 4.79
C SER A 96 -25.08 -9.95 5.92
N PRO A 97 -26.40 -10.23 5.87
CA PRO A 97 -27.08 -11.02 6.88
C PRO A 97 -26.43 -12.38 7.10
N VAL A 98 -25.94 -13.00 6.02
CA VAL A 98 -25.26 -14.30 6.07
C VAL A 98 -23.99 -14.23 6.92
N LEU A 99 -23.16 -13.20 6.70
CA LEU A 99 -21.93 -13.03 7.49
C LEU A 99 -22.21 -12.62 8.94
N ARG A 100 -23.36 -11.99 9.20
CA ARG A 100 -23.74 -11.52 10.53
C ARG A 100 -24.23 -12.67 11.42
N VAL A 101 -24.92 -13.63 10.86
CA VAL A 101 -25.45 -14.82 11.58
C VAL A 101 -24.42 -15.95 11.68
N MET A 102 -23.39 -15.93 10.83
CA MET A 102 -22.37 -16.96 10.78
C MET A 102 -21.57 -17.03 12.08
N PRO A 103 -21.44 -18.23 12.71
CA PRO A 103 -20.58 -18.42 13.88
C PRO A 103 -19.14 -17.99 13.63
N LEU A 104 -18.49 -17.41 14.66
CA LEU A 104 -17.17 -16.78 14.52
C LEU A 104 -16.09 -17.75 14.03
N PHE A 105 -16.12 -19.00 14.42
CA PHE A 105 -15.13 -20.00 13.98
C PHE A 105 -15.23 -20.30 12.47
N ILE A 106 -16.44 -20.32 11.91
CA ILE A 106 -16.66 -20.50 10.46
C ILE A 106 -16.23 -19.24 9.73
N LYS A 107 -16.61 -18.06 10.27
CA LYS A 107 -16.21 -16.76 9.71
C LYS A 107 -14.69 -16.61 9.67
N ASN A 108 -13.99 -16.96 10.74
CA ASN A 108 -12.54 -16.88 10.81
C ASN A 108 -11.87 -17.83 9.80
N ALA A 109 -12.37 -19.06 9.65
CA ALA A 109 -11.85 -20.00 8.67
C ALA A 109 -12.06 -19.49 7.24
N ALA A 110 -13.27 -19.02 6.90
CA ALA A 110 -13.59 -18.45 5.60
C ALA A 110 -12.74 -17.21 5.30
N MET A 111 -12.62 -16.28 6.26
CA MET A 111 -11.80 -15.06 6.11
C MET A 111 -10.32 -15.38 5.95
N ARG A 112 -9.81 -16.42 6.61
CA ARG A 112 -8.44 -16.88 6.44
C ARG A 112 -8.19 -17.36 5.02
N VAL A 113 -9.10 -18.20 4.48
CA VAL A 113 -9.00 -18.67 3.09
C VAL A 113 -9.05 -17.50 2.12
N VAL A 114 -9.99 -16.55 2.29
CA VAL A 114 -10.08 -15.34 1.45
C VAL A 114 -8.81 -14.50 1.56
N PHE A 115 -8.27 -14.33 2.77
CA PHE A 115 -7.02 -13.59 2.99
C PHE A 115 -5.83 -14.27 2.29
N ASP A 116 -5.70 -15.59 2.40
CA ASP A 116 -4.64 -16.37 1.75
C ASP A 116 -4.73 -16.32 0.22
N MET A 117 -5.96 -16.28 -0.32
CA MET A 117 -6.19 -16.24 -1.77
C MET A 117 -6.05 -14.84 -2.37
N VAL A 118 -6.45 -13.80 -1.65
CA VAL A 118 -6.60 -12.43 -2.20
C VAL A 118 -5.79 -11.39 -1.44
N GLY A 119 -5.56 -11.58 -0.15
CA GLY A 119 -5.00 -10.56 0.74
C GLY A 119 -3.54 -10.26 0.50
N GLU A 120 -2.68 -11.26 0.54
CA GLU A 120 -1.22 -11.08 0.45
C GLU A 120 -0.67 -11.03 -0.98
N ILE A 121 -1.48 -11.39 -1.98
CA ILE A 121 -1.06 -11.41 -3.41
C ILE A 121 -1.20 -10.03 -4.07
N LYS A 122 -1.78 -9.06 -3.36
CA LYS A 122 -2.14 -7.75 -3.94
C LYS A 122 -0.93 -6.88 -4.29
N SER A 123 0.19 -7.06 -3.63
CA SER A 123 1.40 -6.26 -3.90
C SER A 123 2.68 -7.05 -3.60
N CYS A 124 3.74 -6.74 -4.32
CA CYS A 124 5.07 -7.26 -4.01
C CYS A 124 5.85 -6.36 -3.03
N LEU A 125 5.37 -5.15 -2.81
CA LEU A 125 6.03 -4.10 -2.06
C LEU A 125 4.98 -3.20 -1.41
N CYS A 126 5.22 -2.81 -0.15
CA CYS A 126 4.47 -1.75 0.52
C CYS A 126 5.39 -0.55 0.75
N LEU A 127 4.93 0.62 0.34
CA LEU A 127 5.59 1.90 0.61
C LEU A 127 4.65 2.77 1.44
N SER A 128 4.91 2.86 2.72
CA SER A 128 4.13 3.71 3.64
C SER A 128 4.91 4.98 3.98
N ASN A 129 4.30 6.11 3.70
CA ASN A 129 4.86 7.42 4.02
C ASN A 129 4.02 8.09 5.12
N LEU A 130 4.62 8.27 6.28
CA LEU A 130 4.01 9.02 7.39
C LEU A 130 4.00 10.53 7.13
N GLY A 131 4.81 11.01 6.17
CA GLY A 131 4.96 12.42 5.91
C GLY A 131 5.87 13.11 6.92
N ARG A 132 5.67 14.42 7.05
CA ARG A 132 6.41 15.24 8.01
C ARG A 132 5.80 15.09 9.41
N VAL A 133 6.65 14.75 10.36
CA VAL A 133 6.29 14.73 11.77
C VAL A 133 6.61 16.08 12.38
N GLU A 134 5.67 16.62 13.12
CA GLU A 134 5.82 17.85 13.91
C GLU A 134 5.69 17.49 15.38
N LEU A 135 6.70 17.80 16.15
CA LEU A 135 6.69 17.62 17.60
C LEU A 135 6.41 18.96 18.31
N PRO A 136 5.82 18.92 19.50
CA PRO A 136 5.75 20.10 20.37
C PRO A 136 7.14 20.68 20.60
N GLU A 137 7.25 22.01 20.68
CA GLU A 137 8.51 22.71 20.87
C GLU A 137 9.32 22.22 22.08
N ALA A 138 8.62 21.81 23.15
CA ALA A 138 9.25 21.25 24.33
C ALA A 138 9.93 19.88 24.10
N MET A 139 9.54 19.14 23.07
CA MET A 139 10.09 17.81 22.75
C MET A 139 11.11 17.84 21.61
N ALA A 140 10.95 18.75 20.68
CA ALA A 140 11.76 18.83 19.49
C ALA A 140 13.29 18.84 19.74
N PRO A 141 13.83 19.56 20.76
CA PRO A 141 15.26 19.60 21.04
C PRO A 141 15.87 18.26 21.50
N TYR A 142 15.03 17.33 21.97
CA TYR A 142 15.48 16.04 22.51
C TYR A 142 15.41 14.90 21.49
N VAL A 143 14.93 15.18 20.25
CA VAL A 143 14.80 14.17 19.21
C VAL A 143 15.72 14.50 18.05
N GLU A 144 16.79 13.74 17.91
CA GLU A 144 17.76 13.91 16.82
C GLU A 144 17.28 13.25 15.52
N ARG A 145 16.67 12.07 15.62
CA ARG A 145 16.27 11.25 14.46
C ARG A 145 14.94 10.55 14.70
N MET A 146 14.21 10.36 13.62
CA MET A 146 13.03 9.50 13.59
C MET A 146 13.16 8.46 12.48
N ASP A 147 12.84 7.23 12.78
CA ASP A 147 12.75 6.13 11.84
C ASP A 147 11.35 5.51 11.89
N PHE A 148 10.88 5.04 10.75
CA PHE A 148 9.58 4.38 10.64
C PHE A 148 9.76 2.97 10.10
N ILE A 149 9.56 1.97 10.96
CA ILE A 149 9.72 0.57 10.62
C ILE A 149 8.34 -0.08 10.48
N ILE A 150 8.12 -0.73 9.35
CA ILE A 150 6.89 -1.46 9.05
C ILE A 150 7.13 -2.95 9.23
N GLY A 151 6.15 -3.65 9.83
CA GLY A 151 6.19 -5.11 9.93
C GLY A 151 6.20 -5.77 8.53
N VAL A 152 6.90 -6.90 8.42
CA VAL A 152 7.02 -7.65 7.16
C VAL A 152 5.92 -8.70 7.10
N PRO A 153 5.00 -8.64 6.11
CA PRO A 153 4.05 -9.70 5.84
C PRO A 153 4.74 -10.98 5.33
N ALA A 154 4.13 -12.14 5.53
CA ALA A 154 4.73 -13.42 5.18
C ALA A 154 5.03 -13.60 3.68
N LYS A 155 4.27 -12.95 2.79
CA LYS A 155 4.41 -13.09 1.33
C LYS A 155 4.88 -11.81 0.61
N ALA A 156 4.87 -10.65 1.27
CA ALA A 156 5.39 -9.40 0.72
C ALA A 156 6.68 -9.02 1.47
N HIS A 157 7.81 -9.42 0.91
CA HIS A 157 9.10 -9.33 1.60
C HIS A 157 9.73 -7.92 1.59
N TYR A 158 9.24 -7.03 0.74
CA TYR A 158 9.81 -5.70 0.57
C TYR A 158 8.84 -4.66 1.13
N ASN A 159 9.23 -4.05 2.25
CA ASN A 159 8.49 -2.94 2.84
C ASN A 159 9.41 -1.75 3.05
N CYS A 160 8.88 -0.58 2.78
CA CYS A 160 9.60 0.67 2.94
C CYS A 160 8.75 1.63 3.77
N GLY A 161 9.27 2.02 4.92
CA GLY A 161 8.74 3.10 5.74
C GLY A 161 9.44 4.40 5.41
N VAL A 162 8.69 5.49 5.29
CA VAL A 162 9.23 6.83 5.05
C VAL A 162 8.70 7.77 6.11
N VAL A 163 9.59 8.54 6.70
CA VAL A 163 9.24 9.61 7.65
C VAL A 163 10.16 10.80 7.45
N SER A 164 9.62 12.00 7.57
CA SER A 164 10.42 13.22 7.51
C SER A 164 10.40 13.95 8.86
N TRP A 165 11.57 14.28 9.36
CA TRP A 165 11.80 15.01 10.59
C TRP A 165 12.92 16.03 10.40
N ASN A 166 12.72 17.26 10.89
CA ASN A 166 13.72 18.32 10.89
C ASN A 166 14.45 18.51 9.54
N GLY A 167 13.69 18.49 8.43
CA GLY A 167 14.24 18.66 7.09
C GLY A 167 14.90 17.43 6.47
N THR A 168 15.05 16.35 7.24
CA THR A 168 15.62 15.08 6.76
C THR A 168 14.52 14.05 6.51
N MET A 169 14.59 13.37 5.36
CA MET A 169 13.73 12.25 5.02
C MET A 169 14.48 10.95 5.25
N ASN A 170 13.97 10.14 6.17
CA ASN A 170 14.48 8.79 6.46
C ASN A 170 13.61 7.75 5.73
N VAL A 171 14.27 6.76 5.11
CA VAL A 171 13.66 5.71 4.28
C VAL A 171 14.13 4.33 4.76
#